data_8fb62aa9a245176a99d8af3a3515a35f
#
_entry.id   8fb62aa9a245176a99d8af3a3515a35f
#
_cell.length_a   1.000
_cell.length_b   1.000
_cell.length_c   1.000
_cell.angle_alpha   90.00
_cell.angle_beta   90.00
_cell.angle_gamma   90.00
#
_symmetry.space_group_name_H-M   'P 1'
#
loop_
_entity.id
_entity.type
_entity.pdbx_description
1 polymer ?
#
loop_
_entity_poly.entity_id
_entity_poly.type
_entity_poly.pdbx_seq_one_letter_code
_entity_poly.pdbx_strand_id
1 'polypeptide(L)'
;DIDLMMPRADYEAFKRVFPQALGEKYVLQAPNTPGCEISNTFMKIILRGTERLELQKLNAPGAHGLWLDVFPIDNAPASAAARAVRGFFIDALNYLAVSNCLRTFDSAALREYVSVNPAAKRNYRLRMALGALTAFLPYRALYNLFDRAAQMKKNTGWITVPTGIRHYAGEAHRASAYFPPSEWKFEGEMVL
;
A
#
# COMPACT_ATOMS: atom_id res chain seq x y z
N ASP A 1 6.36 12.93 -6.94
CA ASP A 1 5.63 12.08 -6.01
C ASP A 1 6.32 12.14 -4.65
N ILE A 2 5.59 12.30 -3.57
CA ILE A 2 6.14 12.34 -2.22
C ILE A 2 5.62 11.11 -1.50
N ASP A 3 6.55 10.26 -1.08
CA ASP A 3 6.27 9.05 -0.32
C ASP A 3 6.80 9.21 1.10
N LEU A 4 5.97 8.91 2.09
CA LEU A 4 6.34 8.89 3.49
C LEU A 4 6.42 7.46 3.99
N MET A 5 7.33 7.22 4.93
CA MET A 5 7.42 5.97 5.66
C MET A 5 7.25 6.22 7.15
N MET A 6 6.55 5.34 7.83
CA MET A 6 6.22 5.52 9.24
C MET A 6 6.34 4.19 9.99
N PRO A 7 7.01 4.15 11.16
CA PRO A 7 6.99 2.94 11.99
C PRO A 7 5.57 2.45 12.22
N ARG A 8 5.35 1.14 12.22
CA ARG A 8 4.00 0.55 12.33
C ARG A 8 3.18 1.12 13.50
N ALA A 9 3.80 1.33 14.65
CA ALA A 9 3.11 1.86 15.82
C ALA A 9 2.57 3.28 15.57
N ASP A 10 3.40 4.13 14.95
CA ASP A 10 3.04 5.51 14.62
C ASP A 10 2.03 5.55 13.47
N TYR A 11 2.19 4.67 12.48
CA TYR A 11 1.23 4.48 11.38
C TYR A 11 -0.18 4.14 11.92
N GLU A 12 -0.30 3.22 12.86
CA GLU A 12 -1.58 2.88 13.48
C GLU A 12 -2.11 4.00 14.40
N ALA A 13 -1.22 4.72 15.09
CA ALA A 13 -1.60 5.88 15.89
C ALA A 13 -2.11 7.00 14.99
N PHE A 14 -1.43 7.29 13.89
CA PHE A 14 -1.80 8.30 12.91
C PHE A 14 -3.21 8.05 12.32
N LYS A 15 -3.54 6.80 11.96
CA LYS A 15 -4.87 6.43 11.48
C LYS A 15 -5.99 6.80 12.46
N ARG A 16 -5.72 6.72 13.78
CA ARG A 16 -6.70 7.07 14.82
C ARG A 16 -6.88 8.56 15.02
N VAL A 17 -5.79 9.32 14.94
CA VAL A 17 -5.83 10.77 15.22
C VAL A 17 -6.15 11.63 14.00
N PHE A 18 -5.88 11.12 12.81
CA PHE A 18 -6.03 11.83 11.54
C PHE A 18 -7.40 12.49 11.36
N PRO A 19 -8.54 11.78 11.52
CA PRO A 19 -9.84 12.35 11.26
C PRO A 19 -10.16 13.58 12.15
N GLN A 20 -9.61 13.61 13.35
CA GLN A 20 -9.81 14.69 14.30
C GLN A 20 -8.85 15.86 14.09
N ALA A 21 -7.63 15.56 13.65
CA ALA A 21 -6.56 16.55 13.53
C ALA A 21 -6.61 17.37 12.23
N LEU A 22 -6.96 16.74 11.10
CA LEU A 22 -6.88 17.38 9.78
C LEU A 22 -8.24 17.75 9.16
N GLY A 23 -9.33 17.42 9.84
CA GLY A 23 -10.68 17.83 9.46
C GLY A 23 -11.11 17.33 8.07
N GLU A 24 -12.09 18.04 7.49
CA GLU A 24 -12.74 17.62 6.24
C GLU A 24 -11.92 17.90 4.97
N LYS A 25 -10.81 18.64 5.07
CA LYS A 25 -9.96 18.99 3.92
C LYS A 25 -9.31 17.77 3.27
N TYR A 26 -9.07 16.73 4.05
CA TYR A 26 -8.38 15.53 3.60
C TYR A 26 -9.22 14.28 3.80
N VAL A 27 -8.98 13.27 2.98
CA VAL A 27 -9.58 11.93 3.11
C VAL A 27 -8.48 10.92 3.36
N LEU A 28 -8.67 10.11 4.42
CA LEU A 28 -7.83 8.96 4.69
C LEU A 28 -8.41 7.73 4.00
N GLN A 29 -7.56 7.01 3.25
CA GLN A 29 -7.83 5.66 2.75
C GLN A 29 -6.76 4.73 3.30
N ALA A 30 -7.13 3.75 4.11
CA ALA A 30 -6.16 2.84 4.73
C ALA A 30 -6.79 1.48 5.06
N PRO A 31 -6.03 0.38 4.92
CA PRO A 31 -6.48 -0.94 5.37
C PRO A 31 -6.75 -0.96 6.89
N ASN A 32 -7.63 -1.85 7.31
CA ASN A 32 -8.00 -2.05 8.73
C ASN A 32 -8.40 -0.76 9.47
N THR A 33 -9.03 0.18 8.74
CA THR A 33 -9.52 1.44 9.32
C THR A 33 -11.04 1.50 9.16
N PRO A 34 -11.82 1.48 10.25
CA PRO A 34 -13.28 1.56 10.18
C PRO A 34 -13.75 2.85 9.48
N GLY A 35 -14.78 2.72 8.65
CA GLY A 35 -15.37 3.86 7.94
C GLY A 35 -14.54 4.42 6.78
N CYS A 36 -13.32 3.94 6.56
CA CYS A 36 -12.49 4.35 5.44
C CYS A 36 -12.73 3.51 4.20
N GLU A 37 -12.68 4.15 3.04
CA GLU A 37 -12.52 3.44 1.78
C GLU A 37 -11.08 2.90 1.67
N ILE A 38 -10.93 1.80 0.94
CA ILE A 38 -9.64 1.14 0.75
C ILE A 38 -9.40 0.99 -0.75
N SER A 39 -8.39 1.64 -1.26
CA SER A 39 -7.97 1.49 -2.66
C SER A 39 -6.54 0.96 -2.83
N ASN A 40 -5.80 0.85 -1.71
CA ASN A 40 -4.41 0.40 -1.67
C ASN A 40 -4.14 -0.51 -0.48
N THR A 41 -3.00 -1.19 -0.51
CA THR A 41 -2.47 -2.00 0.59
C THR A 41 -1.67 -1.18 1.61
N PHE A 42 -1.63 0.15 1.44
CA PHE A 42 -1.02 1.13 2.33
C PHE A 42 -1.95 2.36 2.45
N MET A 43 -1.57 3.31 3.27
CA MET A 43 -2.36 4.52 3.51
C MET A 43 -2.20 5.53 2.38
N LYS A 44 -3.30 6.14 1.95
CA LYS A 44 -3.33 7.36 1.14
C LYS A 44 -4.02 8.49 1.89
N ILE A 45 -3.44 9.66 1.82
CA ILE A 45 -4.02 10.92 2.28
C ILE A 45 -4.35 11.74 1.04
N ILE A 46 -5.62 11.97 0.79
CA ILE A 46 -6.10 12.60 -0.44
C ILE A 46 -6.62 14.00 -0.12
N LEU A 47 -6.18 14.99 -0.87
CA LEU A 47 -6.64 16.36 -0.79
C LEU A 47 -8.00 16.50 -1.51
N ARG A 48 -9.06 16.84 -0.77
CA ARG A 48 -10.39 17.09 -1.34
C ARG A 48 -10.38 18.32 -2.26
N GLY A 49 -11.28 18.32 -3.23
CA GLY A 49 -11.41 19.43 -4.19
C GLY A 49 -10.33 19.46 -5.26
N THR A 50 -9.44 18.47 -5.30
CA THR A 50 -8.50 18.24 -6.38
C THR A 50 -8.91 16.99 -7.17
N GLU A 51 -8.42 16.86 -8.40
CA GLU A 51 -8.67 15.69 -9.25
C GLU A 51 -7.36 15.11 -9.75
N ARG A 52 -7.14 13.84 -9.47
CA ARG A 52 -6.08 13.02 -10.05
C ARG A 52 -6.61 11.59 -10.20
N LEU A 53 -6.64 11.09 -11.41
CA LEU A 53 -7.18 9.77 -11.72
C LEU A 53 -6.06 8.74 -11.89
N GLU A 54 -6.18 7.63 -11.20
CA GLU A 54 -5.36 6.45 -11.43
C GLU A 54 -6.10 5.52 -12.40
N LEU A 55 -5.57 5.32 -13.61
CA LEU A 55 -6.22 4.53 -14.66
C LEU A 55 -6.66 3.14 -14.19
N GLN A 56 -5.88 2.52 -13.29
CA GLN A 56 -6.18 1.20 -12.73
C GLN A 56 -7.30 1.21 -11.68
N LYS A 57 -7.76 2.40 -11.26
CA LYS A 57 -8.71 2.59 -10.17
C LYS A 57 -9.83 3.56 -10.51
N LEU A 58 -10.05 3.85 -11.79
CA LEU A 58 -11.09 4.79 -12.22
C LEU A 58 -12.48 4.49 -11.65
N ASN A 59 -12.81 3.21 -11.52
CA ASN A 59 -14.10 2.75 -11.00
C ASN A 59 -14.03 2.35 -9.52
N ALA A 60 -12.88 2.49 -8.86
CA ALA A 60 -12.76 2.15 -7.46
C ALA A 60 -13.44 3.20 -6.58
N PRO A 61 -14.08 2.79 -5.46
CA PRO A 61 -14.72 3.73 -4.57
C PRO A 61 -13.70 4.59 -3.82
N GLY A 62 -14.16 5.75 -3.37
CA GLY A 62 -13.40 6.68 -2.58
C GLY A 62 -13.03 7.95 -3.32
N ALA A 63 -12.33 8.82 -2.65
CA ALA A 63 -11.93 10.09 -3.22
C ALA A 63 -10.80 9.90 -4.24
N HIS A 64 -10.91 10.64 -5.34
CA HIS A 64 -9.86 10.84 -6.32
C HIS A 64 -9.33 12.26 -6.14
N GLY A 65 -8.02 12.43 -6.13
CA GLY A 65 -7.41 13.74 -5.93
C GLY A 65 -5.89 13.65 -5.82
N LEU A 66 -5.24 14.76 -5.59
CA LEU A 66 -3.82 14.75 -5.23
C LEU A 66 -3.64 14.02 -3.91
N TRP A 67 -2.66 13.15 -3.83
CA TRP A 67 -2.46 12.31 -2.65
C TRP A 67 -1.01 12.25 -2.22
N LEU A 68 -0.86 11.88 -0.95
CA LEU A 68 0.38 11.51 -0.32
C LEU A 68 0.29 10.03 0.06
N ASP A 69 1.30 9.26 -0.31
CA ASP A 69 1.40 7.85 0.06
C ASP A 69 2.19 7.70 1.37
N VAL A 70 1.65 6.91 2.30
CA VAL A 70 2.30 6.63 3.59
C VAL A 70 2.43 5.13 3.76
N PHE A 71 3.67 4.66 3.82
CA PHE A 71 4.01 3.25 3.92
C PHE A 71 4.33 2.85 5.36
N PRO A 72 3.79 1.73 5.85
CA PRO A 72 4.19 1.21 7.14
C PRO A 72 5.58 0.57 7.09
N ILE A 73 6.41 0.85 8.08
CA ILE A 73 7.65 0.13 8.36
C ILE A 73 7.33 -0.97 9.36
N ASP A 74 7.46 -2.22 8.95
CA ASP A 74 7.20 -3.40 9.76
C ASP A 74 8.48 -4.11 10.19
N ASN A 75 8.44 -4.82 11.31
CA ASN A 75 9.53 -5.73 11.68
C ASN A 75 9.65 -6.87 10.65
N ALA A 76 10.87 -7.32 10.41
CA ALA A 76 11.18 -8.43 9.51
C ALA A 76 11.98 -9.54 10.24
N PRO A 77 11.94 -10.80 9.79
CA PRO A 77 12.74 -11.87 10.37
C PRO A 77 14.26 -11.58 10.33
N ALA A 78 14.99 -12.00 11.34
CA ALA A 78 16.46 -11.83 11.40
C ALA A 78 17.20 -12.66 10.34
N SER A 79 16.71 -13.85 10.02
CA SER A 79 17.28 -14.77 9.04
C SER A 79 16.89 -14.37 7.62
N ALA A 80 17.86 -14.35 6.70
CA ALA A 80 17.61 -14.09 5.28
C ALA A 80 16.66 -15.13 4.67
N ALA A 81 16.82 -16.40 4.99
CA ALA A 81 15.93 -17.46 4.52
C ALA A 81 14.49 -17.26 5.00
N ALA A 82 14.31 -16.90 6.30
CA ALA A 82 12.98 -16.62 6.84
C ALA A 82 12.36 -15.37 6.20
N ARG A 83 13.15 -14.33 5.89
CA ARG A 83 12.68 -13.15 5.13
C ARG A 83 12.23 -13.53 3.73
N ALA A 84 12.99 -14.37 3.01
CA ALA A 84 12.64 -14.81 1.68
C ALA A 84 11.34 -15.62 1.66
N VAL A 85 11.19 -16.59 2.58
CA VAL A 85 9.97 -17.38 2.69
C VAL A 85 8.76 -16.52 3.06
N ARG A 86 8.89 -15.68 4.10
CA ARG A 86 7.80 -14.77 4.49
C ARG A 86 7.47 -13.80 3.37
N GLY A 87 8.50 -13.22 2.73
CA GLY A 87 8.35 -12.29 1.61
C GLY A 87 7.57 -12.91 0.47
N PHE A 88 7.89 -14.14 0.07
CA PHE A 88 7.14 -14.84 -0.96
C PHE A 88 5.64 -14.89 -0.67
N PHE A 89 5.24 -15.23 0.57
CA PHE A 89 3.81 -15.28 0.92
C PHE A 89 3.17 -13.89 1.00
N ILE A 90 3.88 -12.90 1.54
CA ILE A 90 3.36 -11.52 1.62
C ILE A 90 3.23 -10.91 0.22
N ASP A 91 4.22 -11.07 -0.64
CA ASP A 91 4.18 -10.56 -2.02
C ASP A 91 3.10 -11.26 -2.85
N ALA A 92 2.93 -12.59 -2.69
CA ALA A 92 1.87 -13.34 -3.35
C ALA A 92 0.48 -12.84 -2.88
N LEU A 93 0.28 -12.63 -1.58
CA LEU A 93 -0.97 -12.11 -1.05
C LEU A 93 -1.25 -10.69 -1.54
N ASN A 94 -0.24 -9.82 -1.58
CA ASN A 94 -0.36 -8.48 -2.16
C ASN A 94 -0.77 -8.54 -3.63
N TYR A 95 -0.11 -9.40 -4.40
CA TYR A 95 -0.41 -9.57 -5.82
C TYR A 95 -1.84 -10.07 -6.06
N LEU A 96 -2.32 -11.01 -5.26
CA LEU A 96 -3.69 -11.50 -5.30
C LEU A 96 -4.70 -10.42 -4.90
N ALA A 97 -4.43 -9.68 -3.83
CA ALA A 97 -5.29 -8.60 -3.34
C ALA A 97 -5.46 -7.48 -4.38
N VAL A 98 -4.34 -7.04 -4.98
CA VAL A 98 -4.36 -6.03 -6.04
C VAL A 98 -5.02 -6.56 -7.32
N SER A 99 -4.85 -7.84 -7.64
CA SER A 99 -5.48 -8.46 -8.82
C SER A 99 -7.00 -8.60 -8.65
N ASN A 100 -7.47 -8.92 -7.45
CA ASN A 100 -8.89 -8.95 -7.12
C ASN A 100 -9.53 -7.56 -7.24
N CYS A 101 -8.88 -6.55 -6.67
CA CYS A 101 -9.33 -5.15 -6.77
C CYS A 101 -9.37 -4.68 -8.22
N LEU A 102 -8.30 -4.92 -9.00
CA LEU A 102 -8.23 -4.57 -10.42
C LEU A 102 -9.38 -5.20 -11.21
N ARG A 103 -9.67 -6.48 -10.96
CA ARG A 103 -10.78 -7.17 -11.62
C ARG A 103 -12.14 -6.58 -11.20
N THR A 104 -12.32 -6.25 -9.95
CA THR A 104 -13.57 -5.71 -9.42
C THR A 104 -13.90 -4.35 -10.03
N PHE A 105 -12.88 -3.52 -10.25
CA PHE A 105 -13.03 -2.14 -10.73
C PHE A 105 -12.46 -1.93 -12.13
N ASP A 106 -12.37 -2.98 -12.93
CA ASP A 106 -11.90 -2.90 -14.30
C ASP A 106 -12.68 -1.88 -15.14
N SER A 107 -12.00 -1.20 -16.05
CA SER A 107 -12.56 -0.13 -16.87
C SER A 107 -12.26 -0.31 -18.35
N ALA A 108 -13.13 0.26 -19.20
CA ALA A 108 -12.90 0.29 -20.65
C ALA A 108 -11.60 1.03 -21.00
N ALA A 109 -11.34 2.16 -20.33
CA ALA A 109 -10.14 2.96 -20.53
C ALA A 109 -8.86 2.18 -20.19
N LEU A 110 -8.87 1.39 -19.12
CA LEU A 110 -7.73 0.52 -18.79
C LEU A 110 -7.52 -0.56 -19.84
N ARG A 111 -8.59 -1.21 -20.30
CA ARG A 111 -8.52 -2.24 -21.36
C ARG A 111 -7.97 -1.66 -22.67
N GLU A 112 -8.38 -0.47 -23.04
CA GLU A 112 -7.87 0.24 -24.21
C GLU A 112 -6.37 0.53 -24.06
N TYR A 113 -5.96 1.13 -22.95
CA TYR A 113 -4.55 1.41 -22.66
C TYR A 113 -3.67 0.16 -22.74
N VAL A 114 -4.06 -0.95 -22.12
CA VAL A 114 -3.25 -2.18 -22.12
C VAL A 114 -3.28 -2.90 -23.47
N SER A 115 -4.25 -2.60 -24.35
CA SER A 115 -4.37 -3.27 -25.66
C SER A 115 -3.20 -2.97 -26.59
N VAL A 116 -2.64 -1.78 -26.48
CA VAL A 116 -1.54 -1.28 -27.35
C VAL A 116 -0.14 -1.69 -26.86
N ASN A 117 -0.02 -2.25 -25.65
CA ASN A 117 1.27 -2.70 -25.09
C ASN A 117 1.22 -4.20 -24.77
N PRO A 118 1.98 -5.06 -25.51
CA PRO A 118 1.94 -6.51 -25.31
C PRO A 118 2.35 -6.97 -23.92
N ALA A 119 3.34 -6.32 -23.28
CA ALA A 119 3.78 -6.66 -21.93
C ALA A 119 2.73 -6.30 -20.89
N ALA A 120 2.14 -5.09 -20.99
CA ALA A 120 1.04 -4.66 -20.14
C ALA A 120 -0.19 -5.57 -20.29
N LYS A 121 -0.52 -5.97 -21.53
CA LYS A 121 -1.62 -6.89 -21.84
C LYS A 121 -1.44 -8.26 -21.21
N ARG A 122 -0.23 -8.82 -21.24
CA ARG A 122 0.07 -10.11 -20.60
C ARG A 122 -0.10 -10.04 -19.09
N ASN A 123 0.48 -9.01 -18.45
CA ASN A 123 0.34 -8.79 -17.00
C ASN A 123 -1.13 -8.55 -16.59
N TYR A 124 -1.85 -7.74 -17.34
CA TYR A 124 -3.30 -7.51 -17.12
C TYR A 124 -4.09 -8.82 -17.20
N ARG A 125 -3.89 -9.65 -18.22
CA ARG A 125 -4.59 -10.94 -18.36
C ARG A 125 -4.30 -11.88 -17.18
N LEU A 126 -3.04 -11.95 -16.74
CA LEU A 126 -2.66 -12.74 -15.57
C LEU A 126 -3.38 -12.24 -14.31
N ARG A 127 -3.37 -10.92 -14.09
CA ARG A 127 -4.08 -10.31 -12.93
C ARG A 127 -5.58 -10.55 -12.99
N MET A 128 -6.21 -10.47 -14.16
CA MET A 128 -7.63 -10.75 -14.32
C MET A 128 -7.98 -12.21 -14.00
N ALA A 129 -7.12 -13.16 -14.44
CA ALA A 129 -7.29 -14.59 -14.10
C ALA A 129 -7.13 -14.85 -12.60
N LEU A 130 -6.11 -14.28 -11.97
CA LEU A 130 -5.89 -14.40 -10.52
C LEU A 130 -6.98 -13.71 -9.70
N GLY A 131 -7.45 -12.55 -10.16
CA GLY A 131 -8.61 -11.89 -9.57
C GLY A 131 -9.89 -12.72 -9.67
N ALA A 132 -10.05 -13.51 -10.75
CA ALA A 132 -11.17 -14.42 -10.89
C ALA A 132 -11.10 -15.58 -9.87
N LEU A 133 -9.92 -16.11 -9.58
CA LEU A 133 -9.75 -17.15 -8.56
C LEU A 133 -10.10 -16.68 -7.15
N THR A 134 -9.99 -15.39 -6.87
CA THR A 134 -10.29 -14.78 -5.57
C THR A 134 -11.61 -14.00 -5.56
N ALA A 135 -12.42 -14.07 -6.62
CA ALA A 135 -13.64 -13.26 -6.78
C ALA A 135 -14.73 -13.53 -5.73
N PHE A 136 -14.66 -14.65 -5.03
CA PHE A 136 -15.56 -15.00 -3.92
C PHE A 136 -15.22 -14.23 -2.62
N LEU A 137 -14.06 -13.56 -2.56
CA LEU A 137 -13.65 -12.72 -1.44
C LEU A 137 -13.82 -11.24 -1.81
N PRO A 138 -14.35 -10.41 -0.91
CA PRO A 138 -14.33 -8.97 -1.10
C PRO A 138 -12.89 -8.44 -1.14
N TYR A 139 -12.58 -7.54 -2.08
CA TYR A 139 -11.24 -6.95 -2.21
C TYR A 139 -10.75 -6.30 -0.91
N ARG A 140 -11.66 -5.68 -0.15
CA ARG A 140 -11.38 -5.11 1.18
C ARG A 140 -10.86 -6.16 2.16
N ALA A 141 -11.42 -7.36 2.14
CA ALA A 141 -10.98 -8.46 3.02
C ALA A 141 -9.53 -8.87 2.70
N LEU A 142 -9.18 -8.93 1.41
CA LEU A 142 -7.83 -9.26 0.97
C LEU A 142 -6.81 -8.15 1.33
N TYR A 143 -7.17 -6.88 1.17
CA TYR A 143 -6.31 -5.77 1.59
C TYR A 143 -6.09 -5.75 3.10
N ASN A 144 -7.16 -5.96 3.87
CA ASN A 144 -7.08 -6.05 5.32
C ASN A 144 -6.26 -7.26 5.79
N LEU A 145 -6.41 -8.40 5.10
CA LEU A 145 -5.63 -9.61 5.37
C LEU A 145 -4.14 -9.38 5.07
N PHE A 146 -3.82 -8.76 3.93
CA PHE A 146 -2.45 -8.40 3.58
C PHE A 146 -1.81 -7.54 4.67
N ASP A 147 -2.46 -6.45 5.06
CA ASP A 147 -1.95 -5.53 6.07
C ASP A 147 -1.69 -6.23 7.41
N ARG A 148 -2.61 -7.12 7.85
CA ARG A 148 -2.41 -7.93 9.08
C ARG A 148 -1.28 -8.94 8.93
N ALA A 149 -1.19 -9.61 7.78
CA ALA A 149 -0.17 -10.62 7.53
C ALA A 149 1.24 -10.00 7.42
N ALA A 150 1.35 -8.78 6.91
CA ALA A 150 2.62 -8.06 6.81
C ALA A 150 3.20 -7.72 8.19
N GLN A 151 2.35 -7.44 9.17
CA GLN A 151 2.76 -7.07 10.52
C GLN A 151 3.52 -8.21 11.22
N MET A 152 4.63 -7.86 11.84
CA MET A 152 5.37 -8.76 12.73
C MET A 152 5.67 -8.05 14.04
N LYS A 153 5.15 -8.60 15.15
CA LYS A 153 5.29 -7.98 16.48
C LYS A 153 6.72 -8.07 17.04
N LYS A 154 7.44 -9.16 16.70
CA LYS A 154 8.77 -9.42 17.22
C LYS A 154 9.79 -8.46 16.63
N ASN A 155 10.43 -7.66 17.48
CA ASN A 155 11.60 -6.87 17.09
C ASN A 155 12.81 -7.80 16.94
N THR A 156 13.42 -7.81 15.78
CA THR A 156 14.59 -8.64 15.44
C THR A 156 15.80 -7.79 15.08
N GLY A 157 15.67 -6.46 15.14
CA GLY A 157 16.64 -5.52 14.61
C GLY A 157 16.61 -5.41 13.07
N TRP A 158 15.65 -6.08 12.39
CA TRP A 158 15.39 -5.94 10.97
C TRP A 158 14.00 -5.39 10.74
N ILE A 159 13.88 -4.52 9.75
CA ILE A 159 12.64 -3.88 9.32
C ILE A 159 12.47 -4.04 7.82
N THR A 160 11.25 -3.83 7.32
CA THR A 160 10.90 -3.85 5.89
C THR A 160 9.75 -2.89 5.62
N VAL A 161 9.63 -2.45 4.37
CA VAL A 161 8.43 -1.80 3.82
C VAL A 161 7.72 -2.83 2.93
N PRO A 162 6.64 -3.48 3.39
CA PRO A 162 6.04 -4.65 2.72
C PRO A 162 5.58 -4.40 1.28
N THR A 163 5.26 -3.15 0.94
CA THR A 163 4.77 -2.74 -0.38
C THR A 163 5.80 -1.94 -1.18
N GLY A 164 7.04 -1.89 -0.72
CA GLY A 164 8.12 -1.21 -1.41
C GLY A 164 8.44 -1.82 -2.79
N ILE A 165 9.11 -1.08 -3.62
CA ILE A 165 9.40 -1.44 -5.03
C ILE A 165 10.22 -2.72 -5.18
N ARG A 166 11.06 -3.04 -4.18
CA ARG A 166 11.91 -4.24 -4.16
C ARG A 166 11.23 -5.44 -3.48
N HIS A 167 9.92 -5.36 -3.22
CA HIS A 167 9.14 -6.37 -2.52
C HIS A 167 9.62 -6.60 -1.07
N TYR A 168 8.89 -7.40 -0.30
CA TYR A 168 9.11 -7.59 1.13
C TYR A 168 10.56 -7.90 1.51
N ALA A 169 11.18 -8.86 0.84
CA ALA A 169 12.54 -9.29 1.21
C ALA A 169 13.63 -8.30 0.73
N GLY A 170 13.43 -7.65 -0.41
CA GLY A 170 14.35 -6.67 -0.97
C GLY A 170 14.33 -5.32 -0.24
N GLU A 171 13.23 -5.00 0.43
CA GLU A 171 13.09 -3.81 1.29
C GLU A 171 13.54 -4.06 2.73
N ALA A 172 14.11 -5.25 3.04
CA ALA A 172 14.52 -5.56 4.39
C ALA A 172 15.90 -5.01 4.72
N HIS A 173 15.98 -4.16 5.74
CA HIS A 173 17.19 -3.50 6.21
C HIS A 173 17.37 -3.65 7.72
N ARG A 174 18.58 -3.36 8.23
CA ARG A 174 18.79 -3.18 9.66
C ARG A 174 18.02 -1.96 10.15
N ALA A 175 17.34 -2.07 11.28
CA ALA A 175 16.61 -0.93 11.86
C ALA A 175 17.54 0.28 12.13
N SER A 176 18.80 0.03 12.45
CA SER A 176 19.82 1.07 12.65
C SER A 176 20.18 1.87 11.40
N ALA A 177 19.75 1.44 10.21
CA ALA A 177 19.91 2.22 8.98
C ALA A 177 18.85 3.32 8.83
N TYR A 178 17.75 3.24 9.58
CA TYR A 178 16.63 4.15 9.54
C TYR A 178 16.43 4.92 10.85
N PHE A 179 16.88 4.34 11.98
CA PHE A 179 16.62 4.88 13.30
C PHE A 179 17.89 5.05 14.14
N PRO A 180 18.02 6.19 14.88
CA PRO A 180 17.06 7.30 14.90
C PRO A 180 17.02 8.03 13.55
N PRO A 181 15.87 8.62 13.14
CA PRO A 181 15.81 9.44 11.94
C PRO A 181 16.67 10.70 12.12
N SER A 182 17.13 11.26 11.01
CA SER A 182 17.88 12.52 11.00
C SER A 182 16.98 13.64 10.49
N GLU A 183 17.07 14.79 11.12
CA GLU A 183 16.39 15.99 10.62
C GLU A 183 16.97 16.41 9.28
N TRP A 184 16.09 16.72 8.34
CA TRP A 184 16.45 17.22 7.02
C TRP A 184 15.53 18.37 6.60
N LYS A 185 16.08 19.34 5.89
CA LYS A 185 15.28 20.46 5.37
C LYS A 185 14.67 20.09 4.04
N PHE A 186 13.33 20.10 3.96
CA PHE A 186 12.56 19.86 2.75
C PHE A 186 11.56 21.01 2.53
N GLU A 187 11.60 21.68 1.36
CA GLU A 187 10.71 22.79 1.01
C GLU A 187 10.67 23.94 2.06
N GLY A 188 11.76 24.13 2.81
CA GLY A 188 11.83 25.15 3.86
C GLY A 188 11.49 24.68 5.25
N GLU A 189 10.86 23.51 5.41
CA GLU A 189 10.47 22.90 6.66
C GLU A 189 11.47 21.81 7.08
N MET A 190 11.60 21.61 8.40
CA MET A 190 12.40 20.50 8.96
C MET A 190 11.54 19.27 9.04
N VAL A 191 12.03 18.17 8.45
CA VAL A 191 11.37 16.86 8.43
C VAL A 191 12.31 15.78 8.98
N LEU A 192 11.75 14.67 9.51
CA LEU A 192 12.47 13.50 10.00
C LEU A 192 12.45 12.36 8.98
#